data_16c2cb9379c66e61ab0c3098aef879ef
#
_entry.id   16c2cb9379c66e61ab0c3098aef879ef
#
_cell.length_a   1.000
_cell.length_b   1.000
_cell.length_c   1.000
_cell.angle_alpha   90.00
_cell.angle_beta   90.00
_cell.angle_gamma   90.00
#
_symmetry.space_group_name_H-M   'P 1'
#
loop_
_entity.id
_entity.type
_entity.pdbx_description
1 polymer ?
#
loop_
_entity_poly.entity_id
_entity_poly.type
_entity_poly.pdbx_seq_one_letter_code
_entity_poly.pdbx_strand_id
1 'polypeptide(L)'
;ISYNGTVIGTVKKWMLDGRVDCAFVKMTNRNYSFPHKIKLLDEDTGKTRIYPVSIGTNISVAVGSQVNKDGATTNTTSGTVKSVDTDLYFDDIGKTLTNLIKTSPMCEPGDSGGLGFKIGSDASTLKTSAIKFGIVEGHSTIFGITTASYFINYRYIYSDMPVYAYQESDAPW
;
A
#
# COMPACT_ATOMS: atom_id res chain seq x y z
N ILE A 1 -8.66 -15.79 -2.26
CA ILE A 1 -8.22 -14.96 -3.38
C ILE A 1 -7.54 -15.83 -4.43
N SER A 2 -7.62 -15.42 -5.67
CA SER A 2 -7.03 -16.15 -6.80
C SER A 2 -6.22 -15.21 -7.71
N TYR A 3 -5.27 -15.80 -8.42
CA TYR A 3 -4.49 -15.15 -9.48
C TYR A 3 -4.49 -16.06 -10.70
N ASN A 4 -4.90 -15.53 -11.85
CA ASN A 4 -5.07 -16.31 -13.08
C ASN A 4 -5.84 -17.64 -12.88
N GLY A 5 -6.95 -17.59 -12.14
CA GLY A 5 -7.79 -18.75 -11.84
C GLY A 5 -7.25 -19.72 -10.77
N THR A 6 -6.02 -19.53 -10.31
CA THR A 6 -5.42 -20.36 -9.26
C THR A 6 -5.66 -19.74 -7.89
N VAL A 7 -6.21 -20.50 -6.94
CA VAL A 7 -6.35 -20.04 -5.54
C VAL A 7 -4.97 -19.93 -4.92
N ILE A 8 -4.62 -18.71 -4.49
CA ILE A 8 -3.31 -18.39 -3.93
C ILE A 8 -3.36 -18.03 -2.44
N GLY A 9 -4.53 -17.80 -1.90
CA GLY A 9 -4.67 -17.47 -0.48
C GLY A 9 -6.12 -17.37 -0.02
N THR A 10 -6.29 -17.29 1.28
CA THR A 10 -7.58 -17.17 1.96
C THR A 10 -7.61 -15.94 2.84
N VAL A 11 -8.65 -15.12 2.72
CA VAL A 11 -8.87 -13.98 3.63
C VAL A 11 -9.07 -14.52 5.05
N LYS A 12 -8.29 -14.05 5.99
CA LYS A 12 -8.34 -14.44 7.41
C LYS A 12 -8.98 -13.38 8.30
N LYS A 13 -8.81 -12.14 7.94
CA LYS A 13 -9.40 -11.00 8.63
C LYS A 13 -9.61 -9.88 7.61
N TRP A 14 -10.64 -9.11 7.79
CA TRP A 14 -10.90 -7.90 7.02
C TRP A 14 -11.57 -6.85 7.90
N MET A 15 -11.44 -5.61 7.51
CA MET A 15 -12.09 -4.47 8.14
C MET A 15 -12.44 -3.45 7.05
N LEU A 16 -13.68 -2.95 7.14
CA LEU A 16 -14.16 -1.81 6.36
C LEU A 16 -14.93 -0.92 7.32
N ASP A 17 -14.21 -0.11 8.06
CA ASP A 17 -14.79 0.79 9.05
C ASP A 17 -13.86 1.94 9.44
N GLY A 18 -14.45 3.12 9.70
CA GLY A 18 -13.74 4.30 10.16
C GLY A 18 -12.63 4.72 9.22
N ARG A 19 -11.39 4.37 9.52
CA ARG A 19 -10.18 4.77 8.79
C ARG A 19 -9.42 3.62 8.16
N VAL A 20 -10.04 2.44 8.11
CA VAL A 20 -9.41 1.22 7.57
C VAL A 20 -10.35 0.54 6.59
N ASP A 21 -9.87 0.32 5.36
CA ASP A 21 -10.37 -0.68 4.41
C ASP A 21 -9.21 -1.57 4.01
N CYS A 22 -9.17 -2.76 4.56
CA CYS A 22 -8.16 -3.74 4.18
C CYS A 22 -8.54 -5.17 4.57
N ALA A 23 -7.85 -6.12 3.94
CA ALA A 23 -7.98 -7.54 4.24
C ALA A 23 -6.62 -8.17 4.49
N PHE A 24 -6.56 -9.04 5.47
CA PHE A 24 -5.40 -9.86 5.77
C PHE A 24 -5.56 -11.23 5.12
N VAL A 25 -4.63 -11.60 4.27
CA VAL A 25 -4.67 -12.82 3.47
C VAL A 25 -3.57 -13.78 3.91
N LYS A 26 -3.97 -15.01 4.30
CA LYS A 26 -3.00 -16.09 4.46
C LYS A 26 -2.72 -16.70 3.08
N MET A 27 -1.49 -16.57 2.62
CA MET A 27 -1.06 -17.20 1.38
C MET A 27 -0.97 -18.71 1.54
N THR A 28 -1.54 -19.46 0.60
CA THR A 28 -1.50 -20.93 0.55
C THR A 28 -0.47 -21.42 -0.47
N ASN A 29 -0.09 -20.56 -1.41
CA ASN A 29 0.93 -20.86 -2.39
C ASN A 29 2.05 -19.79 -2.32
N ARG A 30 3.21 -20.18 -1.81
CA ARG A 30 4.36 -19.31 -1.58
C ARG A 30 5.03 -18.81 -2.86
N ASN A 31 4.81 -19.47 -4.00
CA ASN A 31 5.33 -19.01 -5.28
C ASN A 31 4.77 -17.64 -5.70
N TYR A 32 3.65 -17.23 -5.09
CA TYR A 32 3.01 -15.93 -5.31
C TYR A 32 3.26 -14.93 -4.19
N SER A 33 4.16 -15.22 -3.25
CA SER A 33 4.51 -14.29 -2.19
C SER A 33 6.02 -14.01 -2.18
N PHE A 34 6.36 -12.73 -2.24
CA PHE A 34 7.74 -12.28 -2.01
C PHE A 34 7.77 -11.58 -0.65
N PRO A 35 8.12 -12.31 0.42
CA PRO A 35 8.13 -11.72 1.74
C PRO A 35 9.10 -10.55 1.77
N HIS A 36 8.60 -9.39 2.20
CA HIS A 36 9.38 -8.19 2.46
C HIS A 36 10.21 -7.64 1.28
N LYS A 37 9.72 -7.80 0.05
CA LYS A 37 10.37 -7.24 -1.13
C LYS A 37 9.35 -6.58 -2.06
N ILE A 38 9.76 -5.49 -2.67
CA ILE A 38 9.03 -4.83 -3.76
C ILE A 38 9.93 -4.81 -5.00
N LYS A 39 9.35 -5.09 -6.13
CA LYS A 39 10.02 -5.09 -7.44
C LYS A 39 9.60 -3.83 -8.16
N LEU A 40 10.54 -2.93 -8.39
CA LEU A 40 10.29 -1.68 -9.10
C LEU A 40 10.92 -1.73 -10.47
N LEU A 41 10.18 -1.33 -11.48
CA LEU A 41 10.71 -1.08 -12.81
C LEU A 41 11.27 0.36 -12.83
N ASP A 42 12.52 0.47 -13.17
CA ASP A 42 13.15 1.74 -13.49
C ASP A 42 12.82 2.04 -14.98
N GLU A 43 11.89 2.96 -15.19
CA GLU A 43 11.38 3.26 -16.54
C GLU A 43 12.45 3.88 -17.44
N ASP A 44 13.40 4.62 -16.89
CA ASP A 44 14.47 5.26 -17.64
C ASP A 44 15.49 4.24 -18.17
N THR A 45 15.74 3.19 -17.42
CA THR A 45 16.75 2.17 -17.77
C THR A 45 16.16 0.84 -18.22
N GLY A 46 14.85 0.64 -18.06
CA GLY A 46 14.17 -0.64 -18.29
C GLY A 46 14.62 -1.75 -17.34
N LYS A 47 15.41 -1.43 -16.32
CA LYS A 47 15.95 -2.40 -15.36
C LYS A 47 15.04 -2.53 -14.16
N THR A 48 14.87 -3.77 -13.73
CA THR A 48 14.17 -4.06 -12.49
C THR A 48 15.11 -4.00 -11.29
N ARG A 49 14.70 -3.27 -10.26
CA ARG A 49 15.37 -3.26 -8.96
C ARG A 49 14.45 -3.89 -7.91
N ILE A 50 15.05 -4.67 -7.01
CA ILE A 50 14.34 -5.28 -5.89
C ILE A 50 14.79 -4.56 -4.63
N TYR A 51 13.83 -3.97 -3.91
CA TYR A 51 14.06 -3.32 -2.62
C TYR A 51 13.46 -4.17 -1.51
N PRO A 52 14.15 -4.31 -0.37
CA PRO A 52 13.50 -4.83 0.83
C PRO A 52 12.41 -3.85 1.28
N VAL A 53 11.29 -4.38 1.73
CA VAL A 53 10.26 -3.58 2.43
C VAL A 53 10.59 -3.60 3.91
N SER A 54 10.64 -2.44 4.53
CA SER A 54 10.89 -2.33 5.97
C SER A 54 9.78 -3.04 6.78
N ILE A 55 10.17 -3.95 7.65
CA ILE A 55 9.24 -4.78 8.43
C ILE A 55 8.68 -4.03 9.63
N GLY A 56 9.52 -3.30 10.33
CA GLY A 56 9.19 -2.69 11.63
C GLY A 56 8.95 -1.19 11.59
N THR A 57 9.29 -0.52 10.51
CA THR A 57 9.25 0.94 10.45
C THR A 57 8.13 1.40 9.53
N ASN A 58 7.15 2.10 10.09
CA ASN A 58 6.18 2.85 9.32
C ASN A 58 6.68 4.28 9.24
N ILE A 59 6.72 4.85 8.06
CA ILE A 59 7.05 6.26 7.94
C ILE A 59 5.79 7.09 8.14
N SER A 60 5.90 8.10 8.99
CA SER A 60 4.95 9.19 9.01
C SER A 60 5.30 10.11 7.85
N VAL A 61 4.39 10.26 6.90
CA VAL A 61 4.56 11.21 5.79
C VAL A 61 3.97 12.56 6.18
N ALA A 62 4.60 13.64 5.73
CA ALA A 62 4.12 14.99 5.92
C ALA A 62 3.65 15.59 4.59
N VAL A 63 2.81 16.63 4.65
CA VAL A 63 2.43 17.41 3.47
C VAL A 63 3.69 17.92 2.77
N GLY A 64 3.73 17.80 1.43
CA GLY A 64 4.91 18.11 0.62
C GLY A 64 5.89 16.94 0.41
N SER A 65 5.77 15.84 1.16
CA SER A 65 6.62 14.66 0.95
C SER A 65 6.39 14.05 -0.43
N GLN A 66 7.47 13.70 -1.11
CA GLN A 66 7.43 12.84 -2.29
C GLN A 66 7.30 11.39 -1.85
N VAL A 67 6.36 10.69 -2.47
CA VAL A 67 6.03 9.29 -2.17
C VAL A 67 5.81 8.50 -3.45
N ASN A 68 5.88 7.18 -3.34
CA ASN A 68 5.66 6.27 -4.45
C ASN A 68 4.53 5.29 -4.09
N LYS A 69 3.92 4.70 -5.10
CA LYS A 69 3.09 3.50 -4.95
C LYS A 69 3.47 2.46 -5.99
N ASP A 70 3.14 1.22 -5.72
CA ASP A 70 3.18 0.13 -6.67
C ASP A 70 1.79 -0.51 -6.74
N GLY A 71 1.20 -0.55 -7.92
CA GLY A 71 -0.16 -1.02 -8.16
C GLY A 71 -0.26 -1.84 -9.43
N ALA A 72 -1.34 -2.58 -9.58
CA ALA A 72 -1.51 -3.54 -10.65
C ALA A 72 -1.74 -2.89 -12.02
N THR A 73 -2.33 -1.70 -12.06
CA THR A 73 -2.69 -1.03 -13.32
C THR A 73 -1.60 -0.11 -13.81
N THR A 74 -1.10 0.77 -12.95
CA THR A 74 -0.12 1.79 -13.36
C THR A 74 1.30 1.52 -12.86
N ASN A 75 1.56 0.31 -12.34
CA ASN A 75 2.86 -0.07 -11.79
C ASN A 75 3.36 0.94 -10.75
N THR A 76 4.64 1.30 -10.80
CA THR A 76 5.24 2.28 -9.89
C THR A 76 4.99 3.68 -10.41
N THR A 77 4.33 4.50 -9.61
CA THR A 77 4.12 5.92 -9.87
C THR A 77 4.53 6.74 -8.65
N SER A 78 4.73 8.04 -8.86
CA SER A 78 5.15 8.97 -7.82
C SER A 78 4.16 10.11 -7.66
N GLY A 79 4.07 10.63 -6.45
CA GLY A 79 3.20 11.77 -6.15
C GLY A 79 3.67 12.54 -4.92
N THR A 80 3.00 13.66 -4.68
CA THR A 80 3.26 14.53 -3.53
C THR A 80 2.10 14.46 -2.55
N VAL A 81 2.39 14.27 -1.27
CA VAL A 81 1.38 14.31 -0.20
C VAL A 81 0.76 15.71 -0.12
N LYS A 82 -0.56 15.78 -0.18
CA LYS A 82 -1.36 17.02 -0.12
C LYS A 82 -2.08 17.18 1.22
N SER A 83 -2.44 16.06 1.87
CA SER A 83 -3.03 16.02 3.22
C SER A 83 -2.71 14.69 3.86
N VAL A 84 -2.65 14.66 5.19
CA VAL A 84 -2.48 13.43 5.98
C VAL A 84 -3.69 13.14 6.86
N ASP A 85 -4.74 13.93 6.72
CA ASP A 85 -5.98 13.85 7.47
C ASP A 85 -7.12 14.33 6.55
N THR A 86 -7.60 13.41 5.70
CA THR A 86 -8.68 13.68 4.74
C THR A 86 -9.78 12.68 4.96
N ASP A 87 -11.00 13.18 5.11
CA ASP A 87 -12.21 12.36 5.12
C ASP A 87 -12.81 12.34 3.72
N LEU A 88 -13.18 11.17 3.24
CA LEU A 88 -13.79 11.01 1.92
C LEU A 88 -14.91 9.98 1.97
N TYR A 89 -16.05 10.37 1.41
CA TYR A 89 -17.16 9.46 1.18
C TYR A 89 -16.93 8.70 -0.14
N PHE A 90 -17.02 7.38 -0.06
CA PHE A 90 -16.93 6.48 -1.20
C PHE A 90 -18.33 5.95 -1.54
N ASP A 91 -18.86 6.38 -2.68
CA ASP A 91 -20.21 6.03 -3.12
C ASP A 91 -20.39 4.53 -3.34
N ASP A 92 -19.37 3.87 -3.87
CA ASP A 92 -19.38 2.44 -4.22
C ASP A 92 -19.49 1.52 -2.99
N ILE A 93 -18.97 1.94 -1.86
CA ILE A 93 -19.07 1.21 -0.59
C ILE A 93 -20.07 1.82 0.40
N GLY A 94 -20.62 3.00 0.08
CA GLY A 94 -21.58 3.72 0.92
C GLY A 94 -21.04 4.15 2.29
N LYS A 95 -19.74 4.44 2.38
CA LYS A 95 -19.07 4.78 3.65
C LYS A 95 -18.13 5.97 3.52
N THR A 96 -18.00 6.71 4.61
CA THR A 96 -16.92 7.68 4.78
C THR A 96 -15.72 7.00 5.43
N LEU A 97 -14.58 7.05 4.76
CA LEU A 97 -13.30 6.73 5.38
C LEU A 97 -12.61 8.01 5.83
N THR A 98 -12.01 7.96 7.02
CA THR A 98 -11.42 9.12 7.69
C THR A 98 -9.90 8.99 7.82
N ASN A 99 -9.22 10.12 8.05
CA ASN A 99 -7.77 10.16 8.24
C ASN A 99 -6.95 9.55 7.07
N LEU A 100 -7.47 9.67 5.85
CA LEU A 100 -6.77 9.21 4.65
C LEU A 100 -5.58 10.14 4.34
N ILE A 101 -4.54 9.56 3.76
CA ILE A 101 -3.45 10.31 3.15
C ILE A 101 -3.87 10.62 1.72
N LYS A 102 -3.99 11.92 1.40
CA LYS A 102 -4.27 12.41 0.04
C LYS A 102 -2.98 12.82 -0.64
N THR A 103 -2.80 12.40 -1.89
CA THR A 103 -1.66 12.78 -2.73
C THR A 103 -2.12 13.48 -4.01
N SER A 104 -1.17 14.02 -4.78
CA SER A 104 -1.41 14.31 -6.19
C SER A 104 -1.79 13.03 -6.94
N PRO A 105 -2.37 13.11 -8.15
CA PRO A 105 -2.74 11.93 -8.94
C PRO A 105 -1.57 10.98 -9.11
N MET A 106 -1.75 9.72 -8.75
CA MET A 106 -0.75 8.67 -8.90
C MET A 106 -1.32 7.25 -8.95
N CYS A 107 -2.63 7.08 -8.89
CA CYS A 107 -3.27 5.78 -9.04
C CYS A 107 -4.51 5.84 -9.95
N GLU A 108 -4.84 4.71 -10.53
CA GLU A 108 -5.96 4.50 -11.43
C GLU A 108 -6.78 3.28 -10.97
N PRO A 109 -7.99 3.07 -11.50
CA PRO A 109 -8.79 1.88 -11.20
C PRO A 109 -7.98 0.59 -11.34
N GLY A 110 -8.01 -0.27 -10.32
CA GLY A 110 -7.26 -1.51 -10.25
C GLY A 110 -5.94 -1.43 -9.47
N ASP A 111 -5.49 -0.24 -9.08
CA ASP A 111 -4.34 -0.06 -8.18
C ASP A 111 -4.70 -0.24 -6.70
N SER A 112 -5.99 -0.34 -6.35
CA SER A 112 -6.46 -0.53 -4.98
C SER A 112 -5.80 -1.75 -4.33
N GLY A 113 -5.36 -1.61 -3.09
CA GLY A 113 -4.55 -2.61 -2.37
C GLY A 113 -3.05 -2.50 -2.65
N GLY A 114 -2.61 -1.66 -3.58
CA GLY A 114 -1.21 -1.40 -3.88
C GLY A 114 -0.48 -0.75 -2.70
N LEU A 115 0.82 -0.97 -2.61
CA LEU A 115 1.65 -0.46 -1.52
C LEU A 115 2.05 0.99 -1.78
N GLY A 116 1.74 1.87 -0.83
CA GLY A 116 2.31 3.21 -0.74
C GLY A 116 3.60 3.21 0.08
N PHE A 117 4.69 3.74 -0.47
CA PHE A 117 6.01 3.69 0.15
C PHE A 117 6.88 4.90 -0.19
N LYS A 118 7.96 5.05 0.56
CA LYS A 118 9.06 5.97 0.26
C LYS A 118 10.37 5.19 0.27
N ILE A 119 11.23 5.43 -0.70
CA ILE A 119 12.59 4.88 -0.67
C ILE A 119 13.43 5.69 0.30
N GLY A 120 14.06 5.02 1.23
CA GLY A 120 14.89 5.65 2.25
C GLY A 120 15.76 4.64 2.99
N SER A 121 16.60 5.14 3.88
CA SER A 121 17.37 4.28 4.77
C SER A 121 16.48 3.76 5.88
N ASP A 122 16.41 2.46 6.03
CA ASP A 122 15.76 1.82 7.16
C ASP A 122 16.65 1.98 8.40
N ALA A 123 16.13 2.65 9.43
CA ALA A 123 16.89 2.92 10.66
C ALA A 123 17.32 1.65 11.40
N SER A 124 16.59 0.54 11.21
CA SER A 124 16.89 -0.74 11.89
C SER A 124 17.99 -1.55 11.19
N THR A 125 18.07 -1.46 9.86
CA THR A 125 18.98 -2.27 9.05
C THR A 125 20.07 -1.47 8.35
N LEU A 126 20.00 -0.13 8.38
CA LEU A 126 20.85 0.81 7.64
C LEU A 126 20.89 0.55 6.12
N LYS A 127 19.92 -0.18 5.58
CA LYS A 127 19.82 -0.50 4.16
C LYS A 127 18.79 0.40 3.48
N THR A 128 19.01 0.68 2.21
CA THR A 128 17.98 1.34 1.38
C THR A 128 16.80 0.40 1.22
N SER A 129 15.64 0.84 1.67
CA SER A 129 14.42 0.05 1.74
C SER A 129 13.22 0.84 1.25
N ALA A 130 12.18 0.14 0.82
CA ALA A 130 10.86 0.70 0.64
C ALA A 130 10.18 0.78 2.02
N ILE A 131 10.07 1.99 2.57
CA ILE A 131 9.44 2.24 3.86
C ILE A 131 7.98 2.53 3.62
N LYS A 132 7.10 1.65 4.07
CA LYS A 132 5.66 1.71 3.85
C LYS A 132 4.99 2.83 4.63
N PHE A 133 4.04 3.52 4.00
CA PHE A 133 3.20 4.51 4.68
C PHE A 133 1.70 4.24 4.55
N GLY A 134 1.28 3.51 3.54
CA GLY A 134 -0.14 3.25 3.32
C GLY A 134 -0.43 2.18 2.27
N ILE A 135 -1.71 1.92 2.08
CA ILE A 135 -2.27 1.06 1.04
C ILE A 135 -3.17 1.93 0.17
N VAL A 136 -3.08 1.78 -1.15
CA VAL A 136 -3.96 2.49 -2.09
C VAL A 136 -5.40 2.11 -1.81
N GLU A 137 -6.22 3.12 -1.52
CA GLU A 137 -7.66 2.98 -1.37
C GLU A 137 -8.38 3.28 -2.68
N GLY A 138 -8.11 4.45 -3.22
CA GLY A 138 -8.80 4.89 -4.42
C GLY A 138 -8.29 6.22 -4.95
N HIS A 139 -9.10 6.82 -5.79
CA HIS A 139 -8.80 8.11 -6.42
C HIS A 139 -10.09 8.91 -6.59
N SER A 140 -9.94 10.21 -6.78
CA SER A 140 -11.04 11.09 -7.21
C SER A 140 -10.83 11.54 -8.64
N THR A 141 -11.93 11.69 -9.38
CA THR A 141 -11.91 12.17 -10.75
C THR A 141 -12.83 13.38 -10.93
N ILE A 142 -12.44 14.27 -11.83
CA ILE A 142 -13.29 15.33 -12.34
C ILE A 142 -13.28 15.23 -13.87
N PHE A 143 -14.44 15.08 -14.49
CA PHE A 143 -14.58 14.86 -15.94
C PHE A 143 -13.71 13.71 -16.47
N GLY A 144 -13.57 12.62 -15.68
CA GLY A 144 -12.76 11.46 -16.07
C GLY A 144 -11.24 11.64 -15.88
N ILE A 145 -10.80 12.77 -15.36
CA ILE A 145 -9.37 13.02 -15.07
C ILE A 145 -9.12 12.80 -13.58
N THR A 146 -8.19 11.93 -13.24
CA THR A 146 -7.78 11.70 -11.85
C THR A 146 -7.20 12.98 -11.26
N THR A 147 -7.76 13.43 -10.16
CA THR A 147 -7.37 14.68 -9.49
C THR A 147 -6.64 14.49 -8.18
N ALA A 148 -6.82 13.35 -7.55
CA ALA A 148 -6.12 12.97 -6.32
C ALA A 148 -6.14 11.45 -6.15
N SER A 149 -5.18 10.95 -5.37
CA SER A 149 -5.13 9.56 -4.92
C SER A 149 -5.16 9.51 -3.39
N TYR A 150 -5.76 8.45 -2.85
CA TYR A 150 -6.01 8.29 -1.43
C TYR A 150 -5.43 6.97 -0.93
N PHE A 151 -4.87 7.01 0.28
CA PHE A 151 -4.25 5.87 0.91
C PHE A 151 -4.77 5.69 2.33
N ILE A 152 -5.07 4.45 2.69
CA ILE A 152 -5.23 4.05 4.09
C ILE A 152 -3.87 4.19 4.76
N ASN A 153 -3.79 4.94 5.83
CA ASN A 153 -2.55 5.10 6.58
C ASN A 153 -2.19 3.79 7.29
N TYR A 154 -1.02 3.26 7.00
CA TYR A 154 -0.56 1.96 7.52
C TYR A 154 -0.57 1.88 9.05
N ARG A 155 -0.33 2.99 9.74
CA ARG A 155 -0.38 3.08 11.19
C ARG A 155 -1.76 2.67 11.75
N TYR A 156 -2.86 2.99 11.04
CA TYR A 156 -4.21 2.64 11.48
C TYR A 156 -4.55 1.17 11.22
N ILE A 157 -4.00 0.57 10.17
CA ILE A 157 -4.11 -0.87 9.96
C ILE A 157 -3.55 -1.62 11.18
N TYR A 158 -2.43 -1.16 11.72
CA TYR A 158 -1.84 -1.75 12.91
C TYR A 158 -2.66 -1.54 14.17
N SER A 159 -3.22 -0.34 14.38
CA SER A 159 -3.96 -0.03 15.61
C SER A 159 -5.36 -0.64 15.63
N ASP A 160 -6.05 -0.59 14.48
CA ASP A 160 -7.48 -0.90 14.42
C ASP A 160 -7.75 -2.35 13.98
N MET A 161 -6.84 -2.91 13.20
CA MET A 161 -6.84 -4.31 12.82
C MET A 161 -5.57 -5.01 13.31
N PRO A 162 -5.42 -5.25 14.63
CA PRO A 162 -4.22 -5.89 15.15
C PRO A 162 -4.08 -7.30 14.59
N VAL A 163 -3.33 -7.41 13.54
CA VAL A 163 -2.75 -8.64 13.05
C VAL A 163 -1.31 -8.59 13.51
N TYR A 164 -0.93 -9.55 14.34
CA TYR A 164 0.47 -9.69 14.67
C TYR A 164 1.22 -9.78 13.36
N ALA A 165 2.15 -8.86 13.15
CA ALA A 165 3.01 -8.93 12.00
C ALA A 165 3.60 -10.34 11.98
N TYR A 166 3.54 -10.97 10.82
CA TYR A 166 4.22 -12.23 10.59
C TYR A 166 5.66 -12.08 11.09
N GLN A 167 5.96 -12.75 12.19
CA GLN A 167 7.32 -12.79 12.71
C GLN A 167 8.09 -13.84 11.91
N GLU A 168 9.31 -13.54 11.59
CA GLU A 168 10.19 -14.45 10.86
C GLU A 168 10.33 -15.83 11.56
N SER A 169 10.10 -15.84 12.90
CA SER A 169 10.00 -17.06 13.71
C SER A 169 8.82 -17.99 13.33
N ASP A 170 7.79 -17.46 12.67
CA ASP A 170 6.63 -18.23 12.24
C ASP A 170 6.79 -18.81 10.83
N ALA A 171 7.92 -18.55 10.18
CA ALA A 171 8.28 -19.14 8.91
C ALA A 171 8.89 -20.52 9.14
N PRO A 172 8.21 -21.60 8.79
CA PRO A 172 8.90 -22.87 8.59
C PRO A 172 9.76 -22.71 7.32
N TRP A 173 11.03 -22.61 7.49
CA TRP A 173 12.05 -22.67 6.43
C TRP A 173 12.18 -24.10 5.92
#